data_40bdd27f86d84b4b719d125ffe132eff
#
_entry.id   40bdd27f86d84b4b719d125ffe132eff
#
_cell.length_a   1.000
_cell.length_b   1.000
_cell.length_c   1.000
_cell.angle_alpha   90.00
_cell.angle_beta   90.00
_cell.angle_gamma   90.00
#
_symmetry.space_group_name_H-M   'P 1'
#
loop_
_entity.id
_entity.type
_entity.pdbx_description
1 polymer ?
#
loop_
_entity_poly.entity_id
_entity_poly.type
_entity_poly.pdbx_seq_one_letter_code
_entity_poly.pdbx_strand_id
1 'polypeptide(L)'
;MLRSLLALLMVGVTGFSGLFTLIWTLGTVATWSTSDTGSKIMTFVFIAATIFLMGLTATILEKCPSTPANSKRKKDMTGLEFEGYCGKYLLTHGFHDVYTTPPSGDYGADLVAKDANGVTWVFQCKHYKSKVGNGCVQEVVAAKKHYGASKAAVMTNSQLTQKARELAFENDVILFECMD
;
A
#
# COMPACT_ATOMS: atom_id res chain seq x y z
N MET A 1 -5.90 -9.23 -10.27
CA MET A 1 -7.21 -8.76 -10.73
C MET A 1 -8.32 -8.89 -9.69
N LEU A 2 -8.61 -10.08 -9.15
CA LEU A 2 -9.72 -10.27 -8.19
C LEU A 2 -9.57 -9.47 -6.89
N ARG A 3 -8.33 -9.30 -6.36
CA ARG A 3 -8.03 -8.56 -5.13
C ARG A 3 -8.19 -7.04 -5.29
N SER A 4 -7.79 -6.48 -6.44
CA SER A 4 -8.00 -5.07 -6.75
C SER A 4 -9.48 -4.74 -6.95
N LEU A 5 -10.26 -5.67 -7.51
CA LEU A 5 -11.72 -5.54 -7.64
C LEU A 5 -12.41 -5.59 -6.26
N LEU A 6 -11.97 -6.47 -5.38
CA LEU A 6 -12.46 -6.57 -3.99
C LEU A 6 -12.11 -5.32 -3.16
N ALA A 7 -10.91 -4.77 -3.32
CA ALA A 7 -10.50 -3.52 -2.65
C ALA A 7 -11.33 -2.32 -3.16
N LEU A 8 -11.59 -2.23 -4.47
CA LEU A 8 -12.45 -1.21 -5.06
C LEU A 8 -13.91 -1.35 -4.60
N LEU A 9 -14.42 -2.59 -4.51
CA LEU A 9 -15.75 -2.89 -3.98
C LEU A 9 -15.88 -2.51 -2.49
N MET A 10 -14.84 -2.80 -1.68
CA MET A 10 -14.80 -2.43 -0.26
C MET A 10 -14.74 -0.92 -0.06
N VAL A 11 -13.93 -0.19 -0.85
CA VAL A 11 -13.88 1.29 -0.81
C VAL A 11 -15.23 1.87 -1.28
N GLY A 12 -15.85 1.28 -2.30
CA GLY A 12 -17.20 1.69 -2.76
C GLY A 12 -18.27 1.49 -1.69
N VAL A 13 -18.27 0.34 -1.02
CA VAL A 13 -19.23 0.02 0.04
C VAL A 13 -19.05 0.91 1.28
N THR A 14 -17.80 1.18 1.69
CA THR A 14 -17.53 2.08 2.83
C THR A 14 -17.84 3.53 2.51
N GLY A 15 -17.54 4.01 1.30
CA GLY A 15 -17.91 5.35 0.85
C GLY A 15 -19.42 5.55 0.76
N PHE A 16 -20.14 4.56 0.22
CA PHE A 16 -21.60 4.60 0.12
C PHE A 16 -22.28 4.53 1.49
N SER A 17 -21.79 3.68 2.41
CA SER A 17 -22.31 3.60 3.78
C SER A 17 -22.05 4.88 4.57
N GLY A 18 -20.90 5.53 4.40
CA GLY A 18 -20.56 6.81 5.01
C GLY A 18 -21.47 7.95 4.54
N LEU A 19 -21.77 8.02 3.25
CA LEU A 19 -22.69 9.01 2.68
C LEU A 19 -24.13 8.79 3.16
N PHE A 20 -24.56 7.54 3.21
CA PHE A 20 -25.90 7.16 3.69
C PHE A 20 -26.08 7.49 5.19
N THR A 21 -25.07 7.25 6.03
CA THR A 21 -25.10 7.62 7.45
C THR A 21 -25.09 9.12 7.66
N LEU A 22 -24.36 9.88 6.83
CA LEU A 22 -24.35 11.34 6.88
C LEU A 22 -25.74 11.92 6.54
N ILE A 23 -26.38 11.43 5.48
CA ILE A 23 -27.73 11.85 5.08
C ILE A 23 -28.74 11.47 6.16
N TRP A 24 -28.65 10.25 6.73
CA TRP A 24 -29.53 9.79 7.78
C TRP A 24 -29.38 10.61 9.07
N THR A 25 -28.12 10.91 9.49
CA THR A 25 -27.88 11.72 10.70
C THR A 25 -28.34 13.16 10.53
N LEU A 26 -28.18 13.77 9.36
CA LEU A 26 -28.70 15.11 9.06
C LEU A 26 -30.22 15.12 9.10
N GLY A 27 -30.89 14.10 8.55
CA GLY A 27 -32.34 13.95 8.59
C GLY A 27 -32.88 13.78 10.01
N THR A 28 -32.19 12.98 10.86
CA THR A 28 -32.62 12.75 12.25
C THR A 28 -32.34 13.93 13.15
N VAL A 29 -31.28 14.72 12.90
CA VAL A 29 -31.03 15.99 13.66
C VAL A 29 -32.13 17.01 13.39
N ALA A 30 -32.61 17.11 12.16
CA ALA A 30 -33.71 18.02 11.81
C ALA A 30 -35.04 17.66 12.50
N THR A 31 -35.24 16.38 12.81
CA THR A 31 -36.47 15.88 13.47
C THR A 31 -36.28 15.51 14.94
N TRP A 32 -35.12 15.80 15.53
CA TRP A 32 -34.70 15.36 16.85
C TRP A 32 -35.67 15.76 17.97
N SER A 33 -36.27 16.97 17.89
CA SER A 33 -37.19 17.48 18.92
C SER A 33 -38.56 16.78 18.92
N THR A 34 -38.94 16.17 17.79
CA THR A 34 -40.26 15.52 17.61
C THR A 34 -40.18 13.99 17.55
N SER A 35 -38.96 13.42 17.53
CA SER A 35 -38.76 11.98 17.38
C SER A 35 -38.96 11.24 18.70
N ASP A 36 -39.60 10.07 18.60
CA ASP A 36 -39.78 9.10 19.70
C ASP A 36 -38.43 8.59 20.20
N THR A 37 -38.40 8.14 21.48
CA THR A 37 -37.22 7.56 22.14
C THR A 37 -36.64 6.35 21.36
N GLY A 38 -37.49 5.58 20.70
CA GLY A 38 -37.09 4.44 19.86
C GLY A 38 -36.25 4.87 18.65
N SER A 39 -36.61 5.97 18.00
CA SER A 39 -35.87 6.54 16.87
C SER A 39 -34.46 7.01 17.28
N LYS A 40 -34.32 7.60 18.46
CA LYS A 40 -33.03 8.05 19.01
C LYS A 40 -32.11 6.86 19.31
N ILE A 41 -32.63 5.79 19.91
CA ILE A 41 -31.87 4.57 20.19
C ILE A 41 -31.36 3.94 18.89
N MET A 42 -32.21 3.83 17.87
CA MET A 42 -31.82 3.29 16.56
C MET A 42 -30.68 4.11 15.92
N THR A 43 -30.73 5.42 16.00
CA THR A 43 -29.66 6.31 15.48
C THR A 43 -28.31 6.04 16.16
N PHE A 44 -28.27 5.88 17.47
CA PHE A 44 -27.04 5.54 18.19
C PHE A 44 -26.52 4.16 17.84
N VAL A 45 -27.39 3.16 17.65
CA VAL A 45 -27.01 1.81 17.23
C VAL A 45 -26.38 1.83 15.82
N PHE A 46 -26.94 2.58 14.89
CA PHE A 46 -26.37 2.73 13.54
C PHE A 46 -25.03 3.43 13.55
N ILE A 47 -24.86 4.50 14.32
CA ILE A 47 -23.58 5.21 14.45
C ILE A 47 -22.51 4.28 15.05
N ALA A 48 -22.85 3.55 16.14
CA ALA A 48 -21.94 2.61 16.75
C ALA A 48 -21.53 1.47 15.80
N ALA A 49 -22.47 0.92 15.04
CA ALA A 49 -22.21 -0.13 14.06
C ALA A 49 -21.31 0.35 12.90
N THR A 50 -21.48 1.58 12.43
CA THR A 50 -20.62 2.15 11.38
C THR A 50 -19.21 2.44 11.86
N ILE A 51 -19.05 2.96 13.08
CA ILE A 51 -17.73 3.15 13.71
C ILE A 51 -17.03 1.81 13.90
N PHE A 52 -17.75 0.78 14.34
CA PHE A 52 -17.22 -0.57 14.51
C PHE A 52 -16.78 -1.18 13.17
N LEU A 53 -17.58 -1.05 12.11
CA LEU A 53 -17.25 -1.52 10.76
C LEU A 53 -16.05 -0.76 10.17
N MET A 54 -15.95 0.55 10.36
CA MET A 54 -14.78 1.35 9.96
C MET A 54 -13.52 0.94 10.72
N GLY A 55 -13.62 0.67 12.02
CA GLY A 55 -12.49 0.15 12.80
C GLY A 55 -12.03 -1.23 12.33
N LEU A 56 -12.98 -2.11 11.98
CA LEU A 56 -12.68 -3.45 11.48
C LEU A 56 -11.98 -3.41 10.11
N THR A 57 -12.40 -2.51 9.21
CA THR A 57 -11.75 -2.35 7.89
C THR A 57 -10.35 -1.77 8.00
N ALA A 58 -10.10 -0.84 8.92
CA ALA A 58 -8.78 -0.28 9.17
C ALA A 58 -7.78 -1.36 9.64
N THR A 59 -8.20 -2.24 10.56
CA THR A 59 -7.35 -3.33 11.06
C THR A 59 -7.05 -4.42 10.02
N ILE A 60 -7.95 -4.63 9.04
CA ILE A 60 -7.75 -5.61 7.97
C ILE A 60 -6.78 -5.07 6.91
N LEU A 61 -6.76 -3.76 6.66
CA LEU A 61 -5.89 -3.12 5.67
C LEU A 61 -4.43 -2.98 6.15
N GLU A 62 -4.18 -2.96 7.46
CA GLU A 62 -2.83 -2.78 8.01
C GLU A 62 -2.03 -4.07 8.20
N LYS A 63 -2.64 -5.23 8.08
CA LYS A 63 -1.95 -6.50 8.31
C LYS A 63 -1.44 -7.08 7.00
N CYS A 64 -0.11 -7.21 6.89
CA CYS A 64 0.53 -8.04 5.87
C CYS A 64 -0.15 -9.42 5.85
N PRO A 65 -0.73 -9.88 4.74
CA PRO A 65 -1.28 -11.22 4.67
C PRO A 65 -0.12 -12.21 4.74
N SER A 66 0.03 -12.88 5.87
CA SER A 66 0.95 -14.01 6.00
C SER A 66 0.39 -15.19 5.19
N THR A 67 0.96 -15.47 4.04
CA THR A 67 0.64 -16.66 3.23
C THR A 67 1.40 -17.88 3.80
N PRO A 68 0.72 -18.96 4.24
CA PRO A 68 1.35 -20.00 5.05
C PRO A 68 2.28 -20.98 4.33
N ALA A 69 2.23 -21.10 3.00
CA ALA A 69 2.80 -22.24 2.29
C ALA A 69 4.21 -22.07 1.71
N ASN A 70 4.73 -20.84 1.58
CA ASN A 70 6.06 -20.62 1.00
C ASN A 70 6.95 -19.69 1.85
N SER A 71 6.50 -19.33 3.04
CA SER A 71 7.11 -18.28 3.88
C SER A 71 8.48 -18.66 4.44
N LYS A 72 8.76 -19.95 4.68
CA LYS A 72 10.05 -20.39 5.21
C LYS A 72 11.22 -20.14 4.25
N ARG A 73 11.03 -20.35 2.93
CA ARG A 73 12.07 -20.13 1.92
C ARG A 73 12.35 -18.63 1.66
N LYS A 74 11.34 -17.80 1.72
CA LYS A 74 11.48 -16.36 1.44
C LYS A 74 12.03 -15.57 2.64
N LYS A 75 11.79 -16.03 3.86
CA LYS A 75 12.24 -15.38 5.09
C LYS A 75 13.77 -15.44 5.29
N ASP A 76 14.44 -16.38 4.63
CA ASP A 76 15.88 -16.61 4.72
C ASP A 76 16.65 -16.12 3.49
N MET A 77 16.00 -15.37 2.60
CA MET A 77 16.67 -14.76 1.44
C MET A 77 17.70 -13.73 1.87
N THR A 78 18.83 -13.71 1.18
CA THR A 78 19.78 -12.60 1.21
C THR A 78 19.20 -11.37 0.46
N GLY A 79 19.77 -10.19 0.66
CA GLY A 79 19.35 -9.00 -0.09
C GLY A 79 19.39 -9.21 -1.60
N LEU A 80 20.48 -9.77 -2.11
CA LEU A 80 20.67 -10.05 -3.55
C LEU A 80 19.65 -11.07 -4.10
N GLU A 81 19.30 -12.10 -3.34
CA GLU A 81 18.24 -13.04 -3.74
C GLU A 81 16.87 -12.38 -3.79
N PHE A 82 16.61 -11.43 -2.88
CA PHE A 82 15.38 -10.65 -2.88
C PHE A 82 15.30 -9.70 -4.07
N GLU A 83 16.40 -9.04 -4.45
CA GLU A 83 16.48 -8.23 -5.67
C GLU A 83 16.14 -9.08 -6.92
N GLY A 84 16.72 -10.29 -7.02
CA GLY A 84 16.39 -11.23 -8.09
C GLY A 84 14.93 -11.67 -8.08
N TYR A 85 14.32 -11.81 -6.90
CA TYR A 85 12.89 -12.08 -6.75
C TYR A 85 12.05 -10.89 -7.23
N CYS A 86 12.40 -9.66 -6.81
CA CYS A 86 11.73 -8.44 -7.25
C CYS A 86 11.79 -8.27 -8.77
N GLY A 87 12.95 -8.55 -9.40
CA GLY A 87 13.09 -8.50 -10.85
C GLY A 87 12.14 -9.45 -11.56
N LYS A 88 12.03 -10.71 -11.10
CA LYS A 88 11.07 -11.70 -11.63
C LYS A 88 9.61 -11.27 -11.41
N TYR A 89 9.32 -10.69 -10.25
CA TYR A 89 8.00 -10.15 -9.95
C TYR A 89 7.61 -9.07 -10.97
N LEU A 90 8.49 -8.13 -11.26
CA LEU A 90 8.25 -7.05 -12.23
C LEU A 90 7.94 -7.61 -13.64
N LEU A 91 8.73 -8.58 -14.10
CA LEU A 91 8.51 -9.24 -15.42
C LEU A 91 7.12 -9.90 -15.50
N THR A 92 6.63 -10.50 -14.42
CA THR A 92 5.31 -11.14 -14.39
C THR A 92 4.15 -10.15 -14.20
N HIS A 93 4.46 -8.89 -13.86
CA HIS A 93 3.46 -7.83 -13.63
C HIS A 93 3.46 -6.74 -14.71
N GLY A 94 3.94 -7.06 -15.90
CA GLY A 94 3.82 -6.19 -17.08
C GLY A 94 4.94 -5.17 -17.23
N PHE A 95 6.03 -5.31 -16.47
CA PHE A 95 7.26 -4.57 -16.73
C PHE A 95 8.14 -5.33 -17.71
N HIS A 96 8.94 -4.61 -18.48
CA HIS A 96 9.92 -5.14 -19.40
C HIS A 96 11.24 -4.37 -19.27
N ASP A 97 12.30 -4.80 -20.00
CA ASP A 97 13.65 -4.21 -19.91
C ASP A 97 14.15 -4.15 -18.44
N VAL A 98 13.85 -5.19 -17.66
CA VAL A 98 14.22 -5.26 -16.24
C VAL A 98 15.69 -5.64 -16.12
N TYR A 99 16.49 -4.80 -15.47
CA TYR A 99 17.90 -5.10 -15.18
C TYR A 99 18.29 -4.64 -13.76
N THR A 100 19.29 -5.31 -13.20
CA THR A 100 19.92 -4.94 -11.93
C THR A 100 20.99 -3.89 -12.14
N THR A 101 21.10 -2.95 -11.21
CA THR A 101 22.18 -1.96 -11.20
C THR A 101 23.50 -2.57 -10.72
N PRO A 102 24.65 -1.92 -10.95
CA PRO A 102 25.92 -2.39 -10.41
C PRO A 102 25.91 -2.45 -8.88
N PRO A 103 26.63 -3.40 -8.24
CA PRO A 103 26.66 -3.54 -6.78
C PRO A 103 27.30 -2.36 -6.04
N SER A 104 27.98 -1.48 -6.74
CA SER A 104 28.56 -0.25 -6.19
C SER A 104 28.35 0.90 -7.17
N GLY A 105 27.99 2.08 -6.64
CA GLY A 105 27.65 3.23 -7.46
C GLY A 105 26.25 3.12 -8.09
N ASP A 106 25.35 2.39 -7.46
CA ASP A 106 23.95 2.19 -7.85
C ASP A 106 23.08 3.44 -7.65
N TYR A 107 23.64 4.48 -7.04
CA TYR A 107 22.94 5.73 -6.72
C TYR A 107 21.64 5.55 -5.95
N GLY A 108 21.43 4.40 -5.30
CA GLY A 108 20.27 4.10 -4.49
C GLY A 108 19.10 3.49 -5.26
N ALA A 109 19.38 2.75 -6.35
CA ALA A 109 18.42 1.90 -7.02
C ALA A 109 19.04 0.52 -7.28
N ASP A 110 18.31 -0.54 -6.97
CA ASP A 110 18.73 -1.93 -7.19
C ASP A 110 18.25 -2.46 -8.53
N LEU A 111 17.10 -1.97 -9.02
CA LEU A 111 16.52 -2.38 -10.30
C LEU A 111 16.05 -1.18 -11.12
N VAL A 112 16.16 -1.30 -12.43
CA VAL A 112 15.56 -0.40 -13.41
C VAL A 112 14.66 -1.22 -14.33
N ALA A 113 13.48 -0.70 -14.69
CA ALA A 113 12.56 -1.37 -15.60
C ALA A 113 11.72 -0.34 -16.36
N LYS A 114 11.02 -0.80 -17.42
CA LYS A 114 9.99 -0.03 -18.10
C LYS A 114 8.62 -0.64 -17.89
N ASP A 115 7.61 0.17 -17.71
CA ASP A 115 6.23 -0.29 -17.70
C ASP A 115 5.68 -0.50 -19.11
N ALA A 116 4.44 -0.99 -19.23
CA ALA A 116 3.78 -1.25 -20.51
C ALA A 116 3.64 -0.01 -21.42
N ASN A 117 3.76 1.20 -20.86
CA ASN A 117 3.72 2.46 -21.60
C ASN A 117 5.13 2.95 -21.97
N GLY A 118 6.18 2.18 -21.68
CA GLY A 118 7.56 2.55 -21.92
C GLY A 118 8.14 3.56 -20.91
N VAL A 119 7.43 3.84 -19.80
CA VAL A 119 7.91 4.74 -18.76
C VAL A 119 9.00 4.06 -17.94
N THR A 120 10.14 4.71 -17.78
CA THR A 120 11.26 4.19 -16.99
C THR A 120 11.01 4.38 -15.50
N TRP A 121 11.21 3.30 -14.75
CA TRP A 121 11.10 3.21 -13.29
C TRP A 121 12.42 2.80 -12.67
N VAL A 122 12.69 3.30 -11.47
CA VAL A 122 13.75 2.82 -10.58
C VAL A 122 13.14 2.20 -9.33
N PHE A 123 13.76 1.15 -8.83
CA PHE A 123 13.28 0.40 -7.67
C PHE A 123 14.42 0.22 -6.66
N GLN A 124 14.11 0.47 -5.39
CA GLN A 124 14.94 0.10 -4.26
C GLN A 124 14.32 -1.11 -3.57
N CYS A 125 15.11 -2.17 -3.37
CA CYS A 125 14.68 -3.41 -2.75
C CYS A 125 15.22 -3.50 -1.32
N LYS A 126 14.36 -3.79 -0.35
CA LYS A 126 14.80 -3.96 1.06
C LYS A 126 14.17 -5.23 1.65
N HIS A 127 15.03 -6.21 1.97
CA HIS A 127 14.63 -7.45 2.63
C HIS A 127 14.99 -7.39 4.12
N TYR A 128 14.01 -7.05 4.95
CA TYR A 128 14.22 -6.85 6.39
C TYR A 128 13.21 -7.64 7.23
N LYS A 129 13.65 -8.03 8.44
CA LYS A 129 12.78 -8.66 9.46
C LYS A 129 11.97 -7.64 10.24
N SER A 130 12.36 -6.37 10.19
CA SER A 130 11.72 -5.23 10.86
C SER A 130 11.16 -4.24 9.84
N LYS A 131 10.42 -3.24 10.32
CA LYS A 131 9.93 -2.16 9.47
C LYS A 131 11.07 -1.38 8.83
N VAL A 132 10.90 -1.00 7.57
CA VAL A 132 11.87 -0.24 6.77
C VAL A 132 11.70 1.25 7.02
N GLY A 133 12.80 1.93 7.29
CA GLY A 133 12.83 3.39 7.53
C GLY A 133 12.84 4.21 6.25
N ASN A 134 12.86 5.53 6.40
CA ASN A 134 12.80 6.50 5.29
C ASN A 134 14.05 6.53 4.39
N GLY A 135 15.17 5.94 4.81
CA GLY A 135 16.41 5.90 4.01
C GLY A 135 16.19 5.29 2.62
N CYS A 136 15.43 4.20 2.50
CA CYS A 136 15.14 3.58 1.21
C CYS A 136 14.37 4.49 0.25
N VAL A 137 13.51 5.37 0.76
CA VAL A 137 12.79 6.36 -0.03
C VAL A 137 13.75 7.44 -0.52
N GLN A 138 14.65 7.92 0.34
CA GLN A 138 15.66 8.92 -0.02
C GLN A 138 16.62 8.38 -1.09
N GLU A 139 17.06 7.11 -0.95
CA GLU A 139 17.90 6.41 -1.90
C GLU A 139 17.24 6.36 -3.29
N VAL A 140 16.02 5.86 -3.41
CA VAL A 140 15.35 5.71 -4.71
C VAL A 140 14.98 7.05 -5.35
N VAL A 141 14.65 8.06 -4.57
CA VAL A 141 14.41 9.43 -5.06
C VAL A 141 15.68 10.03 -5.67
N ALA A 142 16.83 9.84 -5.03
CA ALA A 142 18.12 10.28 -5.56
C ALA A 142 18.47 9.56 -6.88
N ALA A 143 18.23 8.25 -6.95
CA ALA A 143 18.47 7.44 -8.15
C ALA A 143 17.63 7.86 -9.36
N LYS A 144 16.40 8.33 -9.14
CA LYS A 144 15.45 8.70 -10.20
C LYS A 144 16.07 9.61 -11.28
N LYS A 145 16.78 10.65 -10.84
CA LYS A 145 17.42 11.58 -11.77
C LYS A 145 18.62 10.95 -12.50
N HIS A 146 19.41 10.15 -11.82
CA HIS A 146 20.59 9.51 -12.39
C HIS A 146 20.23 8.56 -13.53
N TYR A 147 19.19 7.75 -13.35
CA TYR A 147 18.73 6.79 -14.36
C TYR A 147 17.73 7.38 -15.38
N GLY A 148 17.47 8.68 -15.34
CA GLY A 148 16.47 9.31 -16.21
C GLY A 148 15.07 8.76 -16.04
N ALA A 149 14.76 8.21 -14.85
CA ALA A 149 13.49 7.61 -14.56
C ALA A 149 12.41 8.65 -14.26
N SER A 150 11.20 8.40 -14.76
CA SER A 150 10.04 9.23 -14.46
C SER A 150 9.36 8.81 -13.16
N LYS A 151 9.50 7.53 -12.75
CA LYS A 151 8.88 6.98 -11.56
C LYS A 151 9.89 6.25 -10.68
N ALA A 152 9.60 6.22 -9.38
CA ALA A 152 10.39 5.53 -8.39
C ALA A 152 9.50 4.66 -7.48
N ALA A 153 10.03 3.53 -7.02
CA ALA A 153 9.32 2.65 -6.12
C ALA A 153 10.24 1.97 -5.11
N VAL A 154 9.70 1.64 -3.95
CA VAL A 154 10.34 0.78 -2.94
C VAL A 154 9.63 -0.56 -2.92
N MET A 155 10.40 -1.65 -2.97
CA MET A 155 9.93 -3.03 -2.88
C MET A 155 10.46 -3.67 -1.60
N THR A 156 9.59 -4.22 -0.76
CA THR A 156 10.01 -4.85 0.49
C THR A 156 9.12 -6.02 0.91
N ASN A 157 9.71 -7.03 1.54
CA ASN A 157 9.00 -8.12 2.21
C ASN A 157 8.35 -7.69 3.54
N SER A 158 8.68 -6.51 4.05
CA SER A 158 8.19 -5.99 5.32
C SER A 158 7.25 -4.79 5.10
N GLN A 159 7.02 -4.02 6.13
CA GLN A 159 6.26 -2.76 6.08
C GLN A 159 7.21 -1.57 6.23
N LEU A 160 6.85 -0.45 5.66
CA LEU A 160 7.53 0.82 5.93
C LEU A 160 7.06 1.41 7.28
N THR A 161 7.90 2.23 7.87
CA THR A 161 7.51 3.08 9.01
C THR A 161 6.54 4.17 8.52
N GLN A 162 5.76 4.74 9.44
CA GLN A 162 4.85 5.83 9.11
C GLN A 162 5.58 7.02 8.44
N LYS A 163 6.73 7.43 8.99
CA LYS A 163 7.56 8.49 8.41
C LYS A 163 8.06 8.17 7.01
N ALA A 164 8.38 6.89 6.72
CA ALA A 164 8.80 6.48 5.40
C ALA A 164 7.65 6.54 4.38
N ARG A 165 6.43 6.19 4.79
CA ARG A 165 5.23 6.30 3.94
C ARG A 165 4.87 7.76 3.64
N GLU A 166 4.97 8.64 4.65
CA GLU A 166 4.76 10.09 4.47
C GLU A 166 5.76 10.65 3.45
N LEU A 167 7.05 10.33 3.62
CA LEU A 167 8.09 10.77 2.70
C LEU A 167 7.89 10.20 1.28
N ALA A 168 7.45 8.95 1.16
CA ALA A 168 7.15 8.33 -0.14
C ALA A 168 5.98 9.05 -0.84
N PHE A 169 4.93 9.37 -0.11
CA PHE A 169 3.80 10.13 -0.64
C PHE A 169 4.20 11.53 -1.12
N GLU A 170 5.01 12.25 -0.33
CA GLU A 170 5.50 13.59 -0.68
C GLU A 170 6.39 13.61 -1.94
N ASN A 171 7.03 12.48 -2.26
CA ASN A 171 7.96 12.36 -3.40
C ASN A 171 7.43 11.48 -4.55
N ASP A 172 6.14 11.14 -4.57
CA ASP A 172 5.52 10.29 -5.59
C ASP A 172 6.22 8.92 -5.74
N VAL A 173 6.69 8.36 -4.63
CA VAL A 173 7.31 7.02 -4.59
C VAL A 173 6.25 5.96 -4.34
N ILE A 174 6.18 4.96 -5.21
CA ILE A 174 5.22 3.86 -5.11
C ILE A 174 5.76 2.78 -4.18
N LEU A 175 4.91 2.23 -3.32
CA LEU A 175 5.29 1.25 -2.32
C LEU A 175 4.72 -0.13 -2.64
N PHE A 176 5.61 -1.12 -2.77
CA PHE A 176 5.30 -2.54 -2.84
C PHE A 176 5.72 -3.19 -1.52
N GLU A 177 4.80 -3.26 -0.58
CA GLU A 177 5.02 -3.81 0.76
C GLU A 177 4.54 -5.26 0.86
N CYS A 178 5.08 -6.00 1.83
CA CYS A 178 4.65 -7.36 2.13
C CYS A 178 4.76 -8.29 0.91
N MET A 179 5.84 -8.16 0.17
CA MET A 179 6.12 -9.00 -1.01
C MET A 179 6.60 -10.38 -0.57
N ASP A 180 5.65 -11.31 -0.42
CA ASP A 180 5.87 -12.72 -0.03
C ASP A 180 5.44 -13.70 -1.13
#